data_3f5c0f722197678b6a5f732d437b6abd
#
_entry.id   3f5c0f722197678b6a5f732d437b6abd
#
_cell.length_a   1.000
_cell.length_b   1.000
_cell.length_c   1.000
_cell.angle_alpha   90.00
_cell.angle_beta   90.00
_cell.angle_gamma   90.00
#
_symmetry.space_group_name_H-M   'P 1'
#
loop_
_entity.id
_entity.type
_entity.pdbx_description
1 polymer ?
#
loop_
_entity_poly.entity_id
_entity_poly.type
_entity_poly.pdbx_seq_one_letter_code
_entity_poly.pdbx_strand_id
1 'polypeptide(L)'
;MTIEHLVGSAHFPDVVRLTLTLDAEYELDARLGAGSFGAVYRARALTLPASAPVYHAVKAIRKDPSRPDSVETVRREAMLHTRVTDIPGVVNVHGVWEDDEHVYIMLNYCAGGELYDWIEEDEFQGDDKHVRDIFVQILDAVRACHKKAVYHRDLKPENILCNEDGTKVYIADFGLVTDRKRSIRFGVGSAAYMSPGMSRSPDQCIGGEYNHTAYLTRSSDIWALGIILVNLIAGRNPWRTARLEDRQFWRFLGSIDEETNFWEHLGVSEELAVMLDRVFEMEPEMRLSIEEMREEVLSIRAFFAPQPVDTDPEKAVWRVACPLDASLGLHESEFLHGH
;
A
#
# COMPACT_ATOMS: atom_id res chain seq x y z
N MET A 1 10.00 31.53 4.15
CA MET A 1 10.12 30.53 3.08
C MET A 1 10.15 31.28 1.76
N THR A 2 11.17 31.08 0.93
CA THR A 2 11.24 31.66 -0.41
C THR A 2 11.20 30.50 -1.40
N ILE A 3 10.28 30.55 -2.36
CA ILE A 3 10.17 29.56 -3.43
C ILE A 3 10.67 30.26 -4.70
N GLU A 4 11.77 29.76 -5.26
CA GLU A 4 12.24 30.21 -6.58
C GLU A 4 11.74 29.18 -7.61
N HIS A 5 10.78 29.58 -8.44
CA HIS A 5 10.26 28.78 -9.54
C HIS A 5 11.25 28.80 -10.72
N LEU A 6 11.81 27.65 -11.06
CA LEU A 6 12.52 27.44 -12.31
C LEU A 6 11.66 26.60 -13.26
N VAL A 7 11.05 27.28 -14.20
CA VAL A 7 10.41 26.82 -15.46
C VAL A 7 9.87 25.39 -15.50
N GLY A 8 8.56 25.25 -15.44
CA GLY A 8 7.77 24.02 -15.64
C GLY A 8 6.30 24.36 -15.88
N SER A 9 5.44 23.36 -16.08
CA SER A 9 4.01 23.58 -16.36
C SER A 9 3.33 24.40 -15.26
N ALA A 10 2.31 25.18 -15.62
CA ALA A 10 1.67 26.19 -14.78
C ALA A 10 1.06 25.69 -13.44
N HIS A 11 1.07 24.38 -13.16
CA HIS A 11 0.46 23.79 -11.96
C HIS A 11 1.44 23.05 -11.04
N PHE A 12 2.45 22.38 -11.59
CA PHE A 12 3.49 21.68 -10.83
C PHE A 12 4.78 21.66 -11.68
N PRO A 13 5.78 22.51 -11.37
CA PRO A 13 7.02 22.57 -12.12
C PRO A 13 7.87 21.30 -11.96
N ASP A 14 8.64 20.95 -13.01
CA ASP A 14 9.49 19.75 -13.00
C ASP A 14 10.72 19.91 -12.10
N VAL A 15 11.18 21.13 -11.87
CA VAL A 15 12.29 21.45 -10.95
C VAL A 15 11.95 22.70 -10.15
N VAL A 16 12.06 22.61 -8.82
CA VAL A 16 11.80 23.73 -7.90
C VAL A 16 12.89 23.78 -6.83
N ARG A 17 13.42 24.96 -6.57
CA ARG A 17 14.23 25.19 -5.37
C ARG A 17 13.34 25.65 -4.22
N LEU A 18 13.41 24.92 -3.12
CA LEU A 18 12.71 25.24 -1.88
C LEU A 18 13.74 25.65 -0.82
N THR A 19 13.64 26.87 -0.32
CA THR A 19 14.33 27.29 0.89
C THR A 19 13.36 27.14 2.06
N LEU A 20 13.47 26.06 2.82
CA LEU A 20 12.51 25.71 3.88
C LEU A 20 12.84 26.34 5.23
N THR A 21 14.13 26.66 5.46
CA THR A 21 14.62 27.39 6.64
C THR A 21 15.75 28.31 6.21
N LEU A 22 16.21 29.20 7.12
CA LEU A 22 17.36 30.08 6.84
C LEU A 22 18.66 29.31 6.53
N ASP A 23 18.72 28.02 6.95
CA ASP A 23 19.94 27.21 6.90
C ASP A 23 19.82 25.95 6.04
N ALA A 24 18.64 25.66 5.44
CA ALA A 24 18.43 24.44 4.67
C ALA A 24 17.76 24.73 3.32
N GLU A 25 18.51 24.52 2.26
CA GLU A 25 18.06 24.60 0.88
C GLU A 25 17.88 23.21 0.29
N TYR A 26 16.79 23.02 -0.44
CA TYR A 26 16.47 21.77 -1.13
C TYR A 26 16.19 22.04 -2.60
N GLU A 27 16.64 21.14 -3.44
CA GLU A 27 16.28 21.09 -4.86
C GLU A 27 15.32 19.92 -5.09
N LEU A 28 14.14 20.21 -5.62
CA LEU A 28 13.23 19.18 -6.08
C LEU A 28 13.73 18.69 -7.45
N ASP A 29 14.35 17.51 -7.50
CA ASP A 29 15.09 17.03 -8.66
C ASP A 29 14.34 15.96 -9.47
N ALA A 30 13.31 15.36 -8.91
CA ALA A 30 12.47 14.37 -9.60
C ALA A 30 11.05 14.40 -9.07
N ARG A 31 10.06 14.26 -9.95
CA ARG A 31 8.67 14.04 -9.58
C ARG A 31 8.46 12.53 -9.35
N LEU A 32 8.09 12.14 -8.15
CA LEU A 32 7.85 10.75 -7.75
C LEU A 32 6.43 10.31 -8.07
N GLY A 33 5.45 11.22 -7.97
CA GLY A 33 4.06 10.90 -8.25
C GLY A 33 3.17 12.14 -8.28
N ALA A 34 1.95 11.97 -8.80
CA ALA A 34 0.90 12.97 -8.73
C ALA A 34 -0.46 12.31 -8.63
N GLY A 35 -1.35 12.92 -7.86
CA GLY A 35 -2.72 12.45 -7.66
C GLY A 35 -3.67 13.59 -7.38
N SER A 36 -4.88 13.24 -6.97
CA SER A 36 -5.96 14.18 -6.64
C SER A 36 -5.60 15.13 -5.48
N PHE A 37 -4.63 14.77 -4.66
CA PHE A 37 -4.21 15.55 -3.47
C PHE A 37 -2.96 16.39 -3.71
N GLY A 38 -2.32 16.34 -4.89
CA GLY A 38 -1.12 17.10 -5.20
C GLY A 38 -0.04 16.29 -5.91
N ALA A 39 1.20 16.76 -5.83
CA ALA A 39 2.36 16.08 -6.39
C ALA A 39 3.40 15.77 -5.31
N VAL A 40 4.13 14.68 -5.48
CA VAL A 40 5.23 14.28 -4.61
C VAL A 40 6.53 14.38 -5.40
N TYR A 41 7.53 15.02 -4.81
CA TYR A 41 8.84 15.24 -5.41
C TYR A 41 9.93 14.63 -4.53
N ARG A 42 11.00 14.15 -5.14
CA ARG A 42 12.25 13.91 -4.45
C ARG A 42 12.97 15.24 -4.23
N ALA A 43 13.41 15.48 -3.01
CA ALA A 43 14.11 16.69 -2.60
C ALA A 43 15.54 16.35 -2.15
N ARG A 44 16.53 16.91 -2.83
CA ARG A 44 17.94 16.78 -2.51
C ARG A 44 18.39 17.95 -1.63
N ALA A 45 18.99 17.67 -0.48
CA ALA A 45 19.58 18.69 0.37
C ALA A 45 20.82 19.30 -0.30
N LEU A 46 20.86 20.65 -0.48
CA LEU A 46 21.96 21.37 -1.14
C LEU A 46 23.08 21.74 -0.17
N THR A 47 22.82 21.74 1.13
CA THR A 47 23.79 22.06 2.19
C THR A 47 24.81 20.94 2.44
N LEU A 48 24.59 19.75 1.84
CA LEU A 48 25.46 18.57 1.97
C LEU A 48 26.27 18.33 0.67
N PRO A 49 27.47 17.72 0.77
CA PRO A 49 28.29 17.43 -0.40
C PRO A 49 27.53 16.52 -1.41
N ALA A 50 27.68 16.79 -2.69
CA ALA A 50 27.09 15.98 -3.75
C ALA A 50 27.57 14.50 -3.76
N SER A 51 28.70 14.21 -3.08
CA SER A 51 29.23 12.85 -2.91
C SER A 51 28.50 11.99 -1.87
N ALA A 52 27.65 12.62 -1.04
CA ALA A 52 26.82 11.96 -0.05
C ALA A 52 25.43 12.64 0.02
N PRO A 53 24.61 12.52 -1.03
CA PRO A 53 23.32 13.21 -1.09
C PRO A 53 22.35 12.63 -0.05
N VAL A 54 21.67 13.53 0.66
CA VAL A 54 20.53 13.17 1.51
C VAL A 54 19.26 13.58 0.78
N TYR A 55 18.36 12.61 0.65
CA TYR A 55 17.08 12.79 -0.03
C TYR A 55 15.92 12.77 0.96
N HIS A 56 14.93 13.59 0.66
CA HIS A 56 13.60 13.60 1.27
C HIS A 56 12.55 13.50 0.18
N ALA A 57 11.32 13.21 0.57
CA ALA A 57 10.16 13.40 -0.30
C ALA A 57 9.40 14.67 0.14
N VAL A 58 8.91 15.46 -0.81
CA VAL A 58 8.08 16.64 -0.54
C VAL A 58 6.75 16.46 -1.22
N LYS A 59 5.68 16.33 -0.43
CA LYS A 59 4.30 16.33 -0.92
C LYS A 59 3.82 17.79 -0.99
N ALA A 60 3.58 18.28 -2.20
CA ALA A 60 3.06 19.62 -2.48
C ALA A 60 1.56 19.53 -2.77
N ILE A 61 0.73 20.11 -1.92
CA ILE A 61 -0.73 20.07 -2.00
C ILE A 61 -1.24 21.46 -2.31
N ARG A 62 -1.93 21.62 -3.45
CA ARG A 62 -2.48 22.91 -3.86
C ARG A 62 -3.70 23.27 -3.01
N LYS A 63 -3.72 24.50 -2.50
CA LYS A 63 -4.89 25.09 -1.85
C LYS A 63 -5.97 25.35 -2.89
N ASP A 64 -7.19 24.88 -2.65
CA ASP A 64 -8.33 25.15 -3.52
C ASP A 64 -9.13 26.35 -2.98
N PRO A 65 -9.04 27.54 -3.60
CA PRO A 65 -9.77 28.72 -3.14
C PRO A 65 -11.30 28.55 -3.18
N SER A 66 -11.79 27.64 -4.03
CA SER A 66 -13.24 27.35 -4.15
C SER A 66 -13.74 26.48 -2.98
N ARG A 67 -12.83 25.84 -2.23
CA ARG A 67 -13.13 24.97 -1.09
C ARG A 67 -12.31 25.39 0.13
N PRO A 68 -12.75 26.40 0.89
CA PRO A 68 -12.02 26.91 2.07
C PRO A 68 -11.68 25.81 3.09
N ASP A 69 -12.56 24.82 3.23
CA ASP A 69 -12.35 23.68 4.14
C ASP A 69 -11.23 22.72 3.66
N SER A 70 -10.76 22.85 2.40
CA SER A 70 -9.69 22.01 1.86
C SER A 70 -8.37 22.23 2.59
N VAL A 71 -8.03 23.45 2.91
CA VAL A 71 -6.80 23.81 3.63
C VAL A 71 -6.81 23.25 5.05
N GLU A 72 -7.94 23.40 5.75
CA GLU A 72 -8.11 22.83 7.10
C GLU A 72 -8.03 21.31 7.09
N THR A 73 -8.57 20.66 6.05
CA THR A 73 -8.45 19.21 5.86
C THR A 73 -6.99 18.80 5.72
N VAL A 74 -6.20 19.52 4.89
CA VAL A 74 -4.76 19.23 4.69
C VAL A 74 -3.96 19.48 5.97
N ARG A 75 -4.24 20.57 6.70
CA ARG A 75 -3.59 20.85 7.99
C ARG A 75 -3.90 19.75 9.02
N ARG A 76 -5.13 19.26 9.05
CA ARG A 76 -5.53 18.15 9.92
C ARG A 76 -4.82 16.83 9.52
N GLU A 77 -4.70 16.55 8.24
CA GLU A 77 -3.91 15.42 7.72
C GLU A 77 -2.47 15.51 8.23
N ALA A 78 -1.79 16.64 7.98
CA ALA A 78 -0.43 16.86 8.43
C ALA A 78 -0.28 16.74 9.97
N MET A 79 -1.23 17.27 10.74
CA MET A 79 -1.24 17.16 12.20
C MET A 79 -1.38 15.71 12.65
N LEU A 80 -2.28 14.92 12.06
CA LEU A 80 -2.49 13.52 12.41
C LEU A 80 -1.30 12.65 12.00
N HIS A 81 -0.68 12.93 10.84
CA HIS A 81 0.55 12.28 10.40
C HIS A 81 1.71 12.59 11.36
N THR A 82 1.89 13.85 11.75
CA THR A 82 2.90 14.25 12.74
C THR A 82 2.71 13.54 14.09
N ARG A 83 1.46 13.25 14.51
CA ARG A 83 1.18 12.49 15.74
C ARG A 83 1.77 11.08 15.73
N VAL A 84 1.92 10.47 14.56
CA VAL A 84 2.43 9.11 14.35
C VAL A 84 3.85 9.09 13.79
N THR A 85 4.44 10.23 13.55
CA THR A 85 5.90 10.36 13.31
C THR A 85 6.65 9.63 14.44
N ASP A 86 7.81 9.10 14.19
CA ASP A 86 8.63 8.28 15.11
C ASP A 86 8.07 6.86 15.40
N ILE A 87 6.92 6.46 14.86
CA ILE A 87 6.51 5.06 14.88
C ILE A 87 7.35 4.28 13.88
N PRO A 88 8.07 3.23 14.29
CA PRO A 88 8.74 2.33 13.35
C PRO A 88 7.75 1.79 12.32
N GLY A 89 8.09 1.85 11.03
CA GLY A 89 7.20 1.44 9.94
C GLY A 89 6.17 2.50 9.52
N VAL A 90 6.35 3.76 9.92
CA VAL A 90 5.60 4.92 9.39
C VAL A 90 6.58 5.88 8.73
N VAL A 91 6.24 6.44 7.58
CA VAL A 91 7.01 7.50 6.93
C VAL A 91 7.02 8.74 7.81
N ASN A 92 8.20 9.21 8.25
CA ASN A 92 8.32 10.34 9.17
C ASN A 92 8.06 11.67 8.47
N VAL A 93 7.39 12.57 9.19
CA VAL A 93 7.23 13.99 8.83
C VAL A 93 8.40 14.79 9.42
N HIS A 94 9.20 15.43 8.58
CA HIS A 94 10.30 16.30 8.99
C HIS A 94 9.87 17.76 9.16
N GLY A 95 8.80 18.15 8.48
CA GLY A 95 8.26 19.51 8.59
C GLY A 95 7.06 19.74 7.69
N VAL A 96 6.31 20.78 8.02
CA VAL A 96 5.14 21.24 7.26
C VAL A 96 5.25 22.73 7.09
N TRP A 97 5.11 23.20 5.85
CA TRP A 97 5.17 24.63 5.49
C TRP A 97 4.03 24.97 4.56
N GLU A 98 3.70 26.22 4.47
CA GLU A 98 2.70 26.70 3.52
C GLU A 98 3.09 28.07 2.96
N ASP A 99 2.70 28.32 1.72
CA ASP A 99 2.67 29.63 1.08
C ASP A 99 1.22 29.99 0.68
N ASP A 100 1.04 30.99 -0.17
CA ASP A 100 -0.29 31.44 -0.58
C ASP A 100 -1.05 30.37 -1.38
N GLU A 101 -0.35 29.51 -2.14
CA GLU A 101 -0.94 28.56 -3.08
C GLU A 101 -0.89 27.09 -2.61
N HIS A 102 0.12 26.70 -1.80
CA HIS A 102 0.39 25.32 -1.46
C HIS A 102 0.62 25.09 0.02
N VAL A 103 0.43 23.83 0.43
CA VAL A 103 0.95 23.24 1.67
C VAL A 103 1.99 22.21 1.28
N TYR A 104 3.17 22.23 1.92
CA TYR A 104 4.27 21.30 1.69
C TYR A 104 4.50 20.47 2.92
N ILE A 105 4.59 19.15 2.73
CA ILE A 105 4.91 18.18 3.78
C ILE A 105 6.19 17.48 3.38
N MET A 106 7.26 17.65 4.17
CA MET A 106 8.53 16.96 3.97
C MET A 106 8.53 15.63 4.72
N LEU A 107 8.87 14.57 4.02
CA LEU A 107 8.77 13.19 4.44
C LEU A 107 10.11 12.47 4.21
N ASN A 108 10.28 11.30 4.86
CA ASN A 108 11.36 10.39 4.47
C ASN A 108 11.21 10.00 2.99
N TYR A 109 12.35 9.95 2.29
CA TYR A 109 12.42 9.32 0.97
C TYR A 109 12.68 7.83 1.13
N CYS A 110 11.83 7.00 0.52
CA CYS A 110 11.96 5.54 0.51
C CYS A 110 12.39 5.11 -0.89
N ALA A 111 13.64 4.65 -1.02
CA ALA A 111 14.26 4.40 -2.33
C ALA A 111 13.75 3.13 -3.03
N GLY A 112 13.15 2.19 -2.27
CA GLY A 112 12.59 0.95 -2.82
C GLY A 112 11.21 1.09 -3.48
N GLY A 113 10.63 2.31 -3.53
CA GLY A 113 9.33 2.53 -4.17
C GLY A 113 8.15 1.96 -3.39
N GLU A 114 7.08 1.64 -4.09
CA GLU A 114 5.83 1.13 -3.53
C GLU A 114 5.89 -0.39 -3.33
N LEU A 115 5.27 -0.91 -2.27
CA LEU A 115 5.10 -2.36 -2.07
C LEU A 115 4.34 -3.02 -3.22
N TYR A 116 3.50 -2.24 -3.90
CA TYR A 116 2.78 -2.66 -5.10
C TYR A 116 3.74 -3.17 -6.19
N ASP A 117 4.83 -2.43 -6.47
CA ASP A 117 5.81 -2.79 -7.49
C ASP A 117 6.49 -4.13 -7.15
N TRP A 118 6.87 -4.34 -5.89
CA TRP A 118 7.46 -5.60 -5.40
C TRP A 118 6.51 -6.80 -5.53
N ILE A 119 5.20 -6.56 -5.34
CA ILE A 119 4.18 -7.60 -5.55
C ILE A 119 4.03 -7.93 -7.04
N GLU A 120 4.01 -6.92 -7.93
CA GLU A 120 3.93 -7.13 -9.38
C GLU A 120 5.18 -7.82 -9.96
N GLU A 121 6.33 -7.65 -9.33
CA GLU A 121 7.59 -8.32 -9.69
C GLU A 121 7.74 -9.73 -9.08
N ASP A 122 6.69 -10.26 -8.45
CA ASP A 122 6.63 -11.59 -7.82
C ASP A 122 7.68 -11.83 -6.71
N GLU A 123 8.23 -10.78 -6.09
CA GLU A 123 9.31 -10.86 -5.08
C GLU A 123 8.92 -11.61 -3.79
N PHE A 124 7.62 -11.85 -3.58
CA PHE A 124 7.10 -12.57 -2.41
C PHE A 124 6.71 -14.02 -2.73
N GLN A 125 6.68 -14.39 -4.01
CA GLN A 125 6.11 -15.66 -4.45
C GLN A 125 6.84 -16.88 -3.87
N GLY A 126 6.12 -17.66 -3.03
CA GLY A 126 6.64 -18.87 -2.40
C GLY A 126 7.60 -18.63 -1.23
N ASP A 127 7.84 -17.39 -0.80
CA ASP A 127 8.68 -17.05 0.35
C ASP A 127 7.84 -16.69 1.60
N ASP A 128 7.41 -17.72 2.33
CA ASP A 128 6.68 -17.57 3.59
C ASP A 128 7.38 -16.66 4.59
N LYS A 129 8.71 -16.70 4.62
CA LYS A 129 9.49 -15.89 5.56
C LYS A 129 9.44 -14.42 5.20
N HIS A 130 9.65 -14.09 3.94
CA HIS A 130 9.62 -12.70 3.46
C HIS A 130 8.21 -12.10 3.64
N VAL A 131 7.16 -12.82 3.23
CA VAL A 131 5.76 -12.41 3.47
C VAL A 131 5.52 -12.12 4.95
N ARG A 132 5.93 -13.04 5.85
CA ARG A 132 5.74 -12.88 7.30
C ARG A 132 6.48 -11.66 7.83
N ASP A 133 7.75 -11.50 7.47
CA ASP A 133 8.61 -10.41 7.97
C ASP A 133 8.06 -9.04 7.56
N ILE A 134 7.60 -8.89 6.32
CA ILE A 134 6.99 -7.66 5.80
C ILE A 134 5.62 -7.42 6.44
N PHE A 135 4.76 -8.45 6.46
CA PHE A 135 3.40 -8.25 6.95
C PHE A 135 3.34 -7.96 8.45
N VAL A 136 4.22 -8.55 9.27
CA VAL A 136 4.35 -8.24 10.71
C VAL A 136 4.77 -6.78 10.92
N GLN A 137 5.67 -6.23 10.09
CA GLN A 137 6.02 -4.81 10.16
C GLN A 137 4.81 -3.91 9.88
N ILE A 138 4.00 -4.25 8.86
CA ILE A 138 2.76 -3.51 8.53
C ILE A 138 1.79 -3.55 9.72
N LEU A 139 1.56 -4.75 10.29
CA LEU A 139 0.67 -4.92 11.46
C LEU A 139 1.15 -4.10 12.65
N ASP A 140 2.45 -4.13 12.98
CA ASP A 140 3.02 -3.39 14.10
C ASP A 140 2.89 -1.87 13.93
N ALA A 141 3.13 -1.35 12.72
CA ALA A 141 2.98 0.07 12.39
C ALA A 141 1.51 0.52 12.51
N VAL A 142 0.56 -0.20 11.89
CA VAL A 142 -0.87 0.15 11.93
C VAL A 142 -1.41 0.03 13.36
N ARG A 143 -1.02 -1.01 14.11
CA ARG A 143 -1.35 -1.16 15.53
C ARG A 143 -0.90 0.03 16.36
N ALA A 144 0.32 0.51 16.14
CA ALA A 144 0.87 1.66 16.85
C ALA A 144 0.13 2.96 16.49
N CYS A 145 -0.27 3.14 15.21
CA CYS A 145 -1.14 4.23 14.78
C CYS A 145 -2.51 4.18 15.51
N HIS A 146 -3.15 3.01 15.55
CA HIS A 146 -4.45 2.82 16.22
C HIS A 146 -4.38 3.10 17.72
N LYS A 147 -3.26 2.78 18.40
CA LYS A 147 -3.02 3.12 19.81
C LYS A 147 -2.98 4.63 20.04
N LYS A 148 -2.54 5.40 19.04
CA LYS A 148 -2.58 6.87 19.06
C LYS A 148 -3.91 7.45 18.53
N ALA A 149 -4.93 6.62 18.32
CA ALA A 149 -6.22 6.97 17.71
C ALA A 149 -6.05 7.63 16.33
N VAL A 150 -5.19 7.07 15.50
CA VAL A 150 -4.98 7.46 14.10
C VAL A 150 -5.35 6.27 13.22
N TYR A 151 -6.40 6.42 12.39
CA TYR A 151 -6.94 5.39 11.51
C TYR A 151 -6.73 5.82 10.07
N HIS A 152 -6.11 4.95 9.26
CA HIS A 152 -5.59 5.30 7.93
C HIS A 152 -6.68 5.45 6.88
N ARG A 153 -7.58 4.47 6.74
CA ARG A 153 -8.72 4.39 5.82
C ARG A 153 -8.40 4.25 4.32
N ASP A 154 -7.12 4.19 3.97
CA ASP A 154 -6.68 3.90 2.60
C ASP A 154 -5.41 3.04 2.60
N LEU A 155 -5.40 1.99 3.44
CA LEU A 155 -4.32 1.01 3.43
C LEU A 155 -4.40 0.17 2.14
N LYS A 156 -3.28 0.13 1.41
CA LYS A 156 -3.09 -0.61 0.17
C LYS A 156 -1.59 -0.67 -0.15
N PRO A 157 -1.12 -1.60 -1.01
CA PRO A 157 0.29 -1.72 -1.34
C PRO A 157 0.93 -0.44 -1.90
N GLU A 158 0.18 0.38 -2.66
CA GLU A 158 0.65 1.66 -3.19
C GLU A 158 0.93 2.71 -2.09
N ASN A 159 0.30 2.57 -0.92
CA ASN A 159 0.50 3.43 0.25
C ASN A 159 1.45 2.83 1.29
N ILE A 160 2.21 1.80 0.91
CA ILE A 160 3.27 1.18 1.72
C ILE A 160 4.55 1.27 0.91
N LEU A 161 5.54 2.00 1.43
CA LEU A 161 6.81 2.22 0.75
C LEU A 161 7.89 1.30 1.31
N CYS A 162 8.81 0.89 0.45
CA CYS A 162 9.92 0.01 0.79
C CYS A 162 11.25 0.78 0.90
N ASN A 163 12.16 0.30 1.73
CA ASN A 163 13.56 0.68 1.61
C ASN A 163 14.19 0.01 0.37
N GLU A 164 15.41 0.41 0.01
CA GLU A 164 16.08 0.02 -1.22
C GLU A 164 16.21 -1.51 -1.41
N ASP A 165 16.35 -2.27 -0.33
CA ASP A 165 16.52 -3.73 -0.36
C ASP A 165 15.23 -4.52 -0.05
N GLY A 166 14.08 -3.85 0.08
CA GLY A 166 12.78 -4.48 0.33
C GLY A 166 12.60 -5.11 1.71
N THR A 167 13.57 -4.99 2.62
CA THR A 167 13.51 -5.64 3.94
C THR A 167 12.73 -4.85 4.98
N LYS A 168 12.44 -3.56 4.71
CA LYS A 168 11.67 -2.67 5.59
C LYS A 168 10.58 -1.96 4.82
N VAL A 169 9.45 -1.80 5.49
CA VAL A 169 8.29 -1.12 4.93
C VAL A 169 7.78 0.01 5.82
N TYR A 170 7.15 1.00 5.21
CA TYR A 170 6.69 2.22 5.86
C TYR A 170 5.31 2.60 5.34
N ILE A 171 4.35 2.75 6.25
CA ILE A 171 3.02 3.27 5.92
C ILE A 171 3.15 4.74 5.50
N ALA A 172 2.58 5.09 4.35
CA ALA A 172 2.62 6.40 3.72
C ALA A 172 1.20 6.88 3.36
N ASP A 173 1.11 8.10 2.85
CA ASP A 173 -0.11 8.76 2.39
C ASP A 173 -1.28 8.79 3.39
N PHE A 174 -1.16 9.66 4.37
CA PHE A 174 -2.19 9.93 5.39
C PHE A 174 -3.31 10.86 4.91
N GLY A 175 -3.54 11.00 3.59
CA GLY A 175 -4.53 11.90 2.98
C GLY A 175 -5.98 11.67 3.37
N LEU A 176 -6.30 10.47 3.86
CA LEU A 176 -7.65 10.12 4.30
C LEU A 176 -7.76 9.82 5.80
N VAL A 177 -6.70 10.08 6.54
CA VAL A 177 -6.59 9.73 7.97
C VAL A 177 -7.67 10.39 8.83
N THR A 178 -8.04 9.70 9.91
CA THR A 178 -8.97 10.24 10.93
C THR A 178 -8.60 9.79 12.33
N ASP A 179 -8.96 10.58 13.34
CA ASP A 179 -8.89 10.21 14.77
C ASP A 179 -10.25 9.75 15.32
N ARG A 180 -11.27 9.67 14.46
CA ARG A 180 -12.62 9.25 14.85
C ARG A 180 -12.76 7.74 14.74
N LYS A 181 -13.20 7.08 15.81
CA LYS A 181 -13.48 5.63 15.83
C LYS A 181 -14.59 5.21 14.86
N ARG A 182 -15.52 6.13 14.55
CA ARG A 182 -16.60 5.94 13.58
C ARG A 182 -16.59 7.09 12.58
N SER A 183 -16.85 6.79 11.30
CA SER A 183 -16.90 7.77 10.22
C SER A 183 -18.18 7.65 9.40
N ILE A 184 -18.70 8.80 9.01
CA ILE A 184 -19.85 8.94 8.09
C ILE A 184 -19.41 9.23 6.66
N ARG A 185 -18.10 9.31 6.39
CA ARG A 185 -17.55 9.54 5.06
C ARG A 185 -17.38 8.20 4.35
N PHE A 186 -18.46 7.74 3.73
CA PHE A 186 -18.50 6.51 2.96
C PHE A 186 -17.85 6.67 1.57
N GLY A 187 -17.40 5.57 0.97
CA GLY A 187 -16.86 5.54 -0.38
C GLY A 187 -15.54 6.34 -0.55
N VAL A 188 -14.78 6.55 0.53
CA VAL A 188 -13.45 7.18 0.47
C VAL A 188 -12.37 6.12 0.56
N GLY A 189 -11.31 6.24 -0.25
CA GLY A 189 -10.22 5.28 -0.35
C GLY A 189 -10.34 4.39 -1.58
N SER A 190 -9.52 3.36 -1.64
CA SER A 190 -9.39 2.46 -2.79
C SER A 190 -10.41 1.32 -2.73
N ALA A 191 -11.28 1.22 -3.73
CA ALA A 191 -12.49 0.39 -3.70
C ALA A 191 -12.26 -1.09 -3.37
N ALA A 192 -11.15 -1.68 -3.84
CA ALA A 192 -10.81 -3.08 -3.59
C ALA A 192 -10.49 -3.38 -2.12
N TYR A 193 -10.00 -2.36 -1.38
CA TYR A 193 -9.57 -2.47 0.02
C TYR A 193 -10.63 -2.01 1.02
N MET A 194 -11.72 -1.41 0.54
CA MET A 194 -12.82 -0.98 1.41
C MET A 194 -13.57 -2.17 1.99
N SER A 195 -13.85 -2.12 3.29
CA SER A 195 -14.78 -3.06 3.91
C SER A 195 -16.21 -2.84 3.38
N PRO A 196 -17.11 -3.84 3.48
CA PRO A 196 -18.49 -3.69 3.05
C PRO A 196 -19.18 -2.46 3.64
N GLY A 197 -19.02 -2.20 4.94
CA GLY A 197 -19.60 -1.03 5.61
C GLY A 197 -19.03 0.31 5.18
N MET A 198 -17.76 0.35 4.73
CA MET A 198 -17.11 1.57 4.22
C MET A 198 -17.51 1.88 2.77
N SER A 199 -17.80 0.85 1.98
CA SER A 199 -17.99 0.97 0.54
C SER A 199 -19.35 1.53 0.11
N ARG A 200 -20.32 1.69 1.02
CA ARG A 200 -21.71 2.05 0.70
C ARG A 200 -22.31 3.12 1.61
N SER A 201 -23.29 3.84 1.06
CA SER A 201 -24.26 4.59 1.85
C SER A 201 -25.20 3.63 2.62
N PRO A 202 -25.78 4.05 3.76
CA PRO A 202 -26.57 3.19 4.65
C PRO A 202 -27.75 2.46 3.99
N ASP A 203 -28.28 2.97 2.89
CA ASP A 203 -29.43 2.45 2.14
C ASP A 203 -29.08 1.30 1.17
N GLN A 204 -27.81 0.97 0.99
CA GLN A 204 -27.34 -0.05 0.03
C GLN A 204 -26.64 -1.23 0.68
N CYS A 205 -26.73 -1.40 1.98
CA CYS A 205 -25.92 -2.33 2.72
C CYS A 205 -26.57 -3.71 2.98
N ILE A 206 -25.74 -4.74 3.23
CA ILE A 206 -26.15 -6.14 3.48
C ILE A 206 -25.69 -6.54 4.88
N GLY A 207 -26.57 -7.20 5.64
CA GLY A 207 -26.26 -7.74 6.98
C GLY A 207 -26.38 -6.72 8.11
N GLY A 208 -25.95 -7.08 9.34
CA GLY A 208 -26.14 -6.32 10.57
C GLY A 208 -25.37 -5.01 10.69
N GLU A 209 -24.25 -4.85 9.97
CA GLU A 209 -23.45 -3.61 9.89
C GLU A 209 -24.26 -2.41 9.36
N TYR A 210 -25.43 -2.63 8.87
CA TYR A 210 -26.13 -1.94 7.78
C TYR A 210 -27.25 -1.02 8.22
N ASN A 211 -27.46 -0.93 9.52
CA ASN A 211 -28.33 0.08 10.12
C ASN A 211 -27.52 1.25 10.70
N HIS A 212 -26.20 1.32 10.41
CA HIS A 212 -25.35 2.33 11.02
C HIS A 212 -25.16 3.53 10.11
N THR A 213 -25.45 4.69 10.65
CA THR A 213 -25.12 6.01 10.06
C THR A 213 -23.61 6.25 9.99
N ALA A 214 -22.78 5.31 10.44
CA ALA A 214 -21.31 5.40 10.46
C ALA A 214 -20.66 4.01 10.53
N TYR A 215 -19.52 3.83 9.84
CA TYR A 215 -18.70 2.61 9.89
C TYR A 215 -17.57 2.71 10.92
N LEU A 216 -17.04 1.55 11.38
CA LEU A 216 -15.90 1.45 12.28
C LEU A 216 -14.59 1.59 11.51
N THR A 217 -13.84 2.67 11.79
CA THR A 217 -12.61 2.99 11.08
C THR A 217 -11.49 1.97 11.32
N ARG A 218 -11.35 1.48 12.58
CA ARG A 218 -10.38 0.44 12.94
C ARG A 218 -10.66 -0.86 12.18
N SER A 219 -11.91 -1.31 12.16
CA SER A 219 -12.30 -2.55 11.50
C SER A 219 -12.16 -2.48 9.97
N SER A 220 -12.28 -1.27 9.39
CA SER A 220 -12.01 -1.05 7.97
C SER A 220 -10.52 -1.18 7.65
N ASP A 221 -9.62 -0.66 8.50
CA ASP A 221 -8.17 -0.85 8.32
C ASP A 221 -7.78 -2.33 8.45
N ILE A 222 -8.42 -3.10 9.37
CA ILE A 222 -8.19 -4.55 9.51
C ILE A 222 -8.61 -5.31 8.24
N TRP A 223 -9.75 -4.96 7.65
CA TRP A 223 -10.19 -5.53 6.37
C TRP A 223 -9.15 -5.29 5.27
N ALA A 224 -8.67 -4.05 5.14
CA ALA A 224 -7.65 -3.69 4.17
C ALA A 224 -6.33 -4.45 4.38
N LEU A 225 -5.92 -4.67 5.64
CA LEU A 225 -4.76 -5.52 5.97
C LEU A 225 -4.94 -6.96 5.46
N GLY A 226 -6.14 -7.53 5.57
CA GLY A 226 -6.44 -8.85 4.99
C GLY A 226 -6.25 -8.87 3.47
N ILE A 227 -6.73 -7.84 2.76
CA ILE A 227 -6.52 -7.74 1.30
C ILE A 227 -5.03 -7.62 0.96
N ILE A 228 -4.27 -6.82 1.70
CA ILE A 228 -2.81 -6.70 1.50
C ILE A 228 -2.11 -8.04 1.69
N LEU A 229 -2.49 -8.83 2.70
CA LEU A 229 -1.91 -10.16 2.90
C LEU A 229 -2.21 -11.09 1.71
N VAL A 230 -3.44 -11.05 1.18
CA VAL A 230 -3.79 -11.79 -0.04
C VAL A 230 -2.97 -11.31 -1.24
N ASN A 231 -2.71 -9.99 -1.37
CA ASN A 231 -1.86 -9.48 -2.45
C ASN A 231 -0.43 -10.00 -2.36
N LEU A 232 0.17 -10.08 -1.17
CA LEU A 232 1.53 -10.62 -0.97
C LEU A 232 1.64 -12.10 -1.40
N ILE A 233 0.53 -12.85 -1.36
CA ILE A 233 0.51 -14.28 -1.69
C ILE A 233 0.07 -14.54 -3.11
N ALA A 234 -1.03 -13.91 -3.54
CA ALA A 234 -1.68 -14.18 -4.81
C ALA A 234 -1.29 -13.21 -5.93
N GLY A 235 -0.51 -12.14 -5.65
CA GLY A 235 -0.18 -11.08 -6.59
C GLY A 235 -1.39 -10.28 -7.09
N ARG A 236 -2.56 -10.45 -6.46
CA ARG A 236 -3.81 -9.81 -6.91
C ARG A 236 -4.84 -9.71 -5.79
N ASN A 237 -5.82 -8.82 -6.00
CA ASN A 237 -6.96 -8.71 -5.11
C ASN A 237 -7.91 -9.92 -5.20
N PRO A 238 -8.52 -10.36 -4.08
CA PRO A 238 -9.51 -11.45 -4.08
C PRO A 238 -10.81 -11.05 -4.80
N TRP A 239 -11.16 -9.76 -4.81
CA TRP A 239 -12.31 -9.15 -5.50
C TRP A 239 -11.99 -7.72 -5.90
N ARG A 240 -12.81 -7.10 -6.75
CA ARG A 240 -12.69 -5.68 -7.11
C ARG A 240 -13.35 -4.76 -6.09
N THR A 241 -14.43 -5.23 -5.48
CA THR A 241 -15.16 -4.49 -4.43
C THR A 241 -15.85 -5.49 -3.51
N ALA A 242 -15.89 -5.18 -2.21
CA ALA A 242 -16.68 -5.96 -1.24
C ALA A 242 -18.18 -5.63 -1.36
N ARG A 243 -18.79 -5.98 -2.50
CA ARG A 243 -20.20 -5.74 -2.84
C ARG A 243 -20.81 -6.96 -3.51
N LEU A 244 -22.12 -7.14 -3.38
CA LEU A 244 -22.83 -8.29 -3.97
C LEU A 244 -22.78 -8.33 -5.49
N GLU A 245 -22.62 -7.17 -6.13
CA GLU A 245 -22.46 -7.08 -7.58
C GLU A 245 -21.11 -7.61 -8.07
N ASP A 246 -20.13 -7.74 -7.17
CA ASP A 246 -18.85 -8.36 -7.49
C ASP A 246 -18.97 -9.88 -7.42
N ARG A 247 -18.70 -10.54 -8.54
CA ARG A 247 -18.83 -11.99 -8.65
C ARG A 247 -17.90 -12.76 -7.70
N GLN A 248 -16.68 -12.27 -7.47
CA GLN A 248 -15.74 -12.95 -6.59
C GLN A 248 -16.14 -12.77 -5.13
N PHE A 249 -16.57 -11.57 -4.77
CA PHE A 249 -17.08 -11.31 -3.42
C PHE A 249 -18.34 -12.13 -3.14
N TRP A 250 -19.25 -12.24 -4.12
CA TRP A 250 -20.42 -13.13 -4.02
C TRP A 250 -20.02 -14.61 -3.79
N ARG A 251 -18.99 -15.11 -4.50
CA ARG A 251 -18.48 -16.48 -4.30
C ARG A 251 -17.87 -16.64 -2.91
N PHE A 252 -17.13 -15.64 -2.43
CA PHE A 252 -16.59 -15.65 -1.06
C PHE A 252 -17.72 -15.79 -0.04
N LEU A 253 -18.80 -15.00 -0.14
CA LEU A 253 -19.94 -15.09 0.76
C LEU A 253 -20.64 -16.45 0.69
N GLY A 254 -20.78 -17.07 -0.49
CA GLY A 254 -21.34 -18.40 -0.65
C GLY A 254 -20.46 -19.50 -0.09
N SER A 255 -19.14 -19.34 -0.08
CA SER A 255 -18.20 -20.33 0.47
C SER A 255 -18.20 -20.38 2.00
N ILE A 256 -18.72 -19.36 2.68
CA ILE A 256 -18.86 -19.36 4.15
C ILE A 256 -19.89 -20.42 4.60
N ASP A 257 -20.93 -20.64 3.80
CA ASP A 257 -22.01 -21.59 4.10
C ASP A 257 -21.81 -22.96 3.44
N GLU A 258 -20.94 -23.06 2.44
CA GLU A 258 -20.60 -24.28 1.72
C GLU A 258 -19.16 -24.70 2.09
N GLU A 259 -18.88 -25.98 2.27
CA GLU A 259 -17.53 -26.52 2.58
C GLU A 259 -16.51 -26.31 1.44
N THR A 260 -16.66 -25.25 0.63
CA THR A 260 -15.78 -24.92 -0.49
C THR A 260 -14.77 -23.84 -0.07
N ASN A 261 -13.49 -24.17 -0.17
CA ASN A 261 -12.43 -23.21 0.16
C ASN A 261 -12.28 -22.14 -0.95
N PHE A 262 -12.83 -20.94 -0.71
CA PHE A 262 -12.68 -19.80 -1.63
C PHE A 262 -11.21 -19.45 -1.89
N TRP A 263 -10.32 -19.63 -0.90
CA TRP A 263 -8.94 -19.17 -0.94
C TRP A 263 -8.01 -20.08 -1.76
N GLU A 264 -8.43 -21.32 -2.03
CA GLU A 264 -7.63 -22.31 -2.75
C GLU A 264 -7.19 -21.80 -4.14
N HIS A 265 -8.10 -21.15 -4.90
CA HIS A 265 -7.79 -20.63 -6.24
C HIS A 265 -6.86 -19.40 -6.23
N LEU A 266 -6.56 -18.86 -5.05
CA LEU A 266 -5.60 -17.76 -4.82
C LEU A 266 -4.25 -18.30 -4.32
N GLY A 267 -4.08 -19.62 -4.25
CA GLY A 267 -2.83 -20.22 -3.78
C GLY A 267 -2.59 -20.06 -2.27
N VAL A 268 -3.63 -19.77 -1.50
CA VAL A 268 -3.58 -19.57 -0.05
C VAL A 268 -3.62 -20.93 0.65
N SER A 269 -2.77 -21.13 1.67
CA SER A 269 -2.78 -22.34 2.49
C SER A 269 -4.07 -22.48 3.31
N GLU A 270 -4.38 -23.70 3.74
CA GLU A 270 -5.53 -23.98 4.60
C GLU A 270 -5.42 -23.27 5.96
N GLU A 271 -4.22 -23.26 6.57
CA GLU A 271 -3.98 -22.54 7.84
C GLU A 271 -4.27 -21.05 7.72
N LEU A 272 -3.85 -20.43 6.62
CA LEU A 272 -4.11 -19.03 6.37
C LEU A 272 -5.55 -18.74 6.00
N ALA A 273 -6.21 -19.62 5.24
CA ALA A 273 -7.62 -19.50 4.86
C ALA A 273 -8.52 -19.34 6.09
N VAL A 274 -8.31 -20.18 7.12
CA VAL A 274 -9.05 -20.10 8.40
C VAL A 274 -8.88 -18.73 9.09
N MET A 275 -7.67 -18.16 9.05
CA MET A 275 -7.44 -16.81 9.60
C MET A 275 -8.12 -15.75 8.75
N LEU A 276 -8.04 -15.84 7.43
CA LEU A 276 -8.64 -14.86 6.51
C LEU A 276 -10.17 -14.81 6.65
N ASP A 277 -10.84 -15.94 6.84
CA ASP A 277 -12.29 -15.98 7.08
C ASP A 277 -12.68 -15.16 8.32
N ARG A 278 -11.87 -15.18 9.38
CA ARG A 278 -12.07 -14.38 10.59
C ARG A 278 -11.69 -12.90 10.41
N VAL A 279 -10.76 -12.58 9.53
CA VAL A 279 -10.41 -11.20 9.14
C VAL A 279 -11.53 -10.59 8.32
N PHE A 280 -12.12 -11.38 7.42
CA PHE A 280 -13.21 -10.94 6.53
C PHE A 280 -14.61 -11.20 7.09
N GLU A 281 -14.72 -11.38 8.42
CA GLU A 281 -15.99 -11.44 9.10
C GLU A 281 -16.86 -10.22 8.75
N MET A 282 -18.12 -10.48 8.40
CA MET A 282 -19.04 -9.44 7.93
C MET A 282 -19.41 -8.47 9.06
N GLU A 283 -19.55 -8.95 10.29
CA GLU A 283 -19.79 -8.12 11.46
C GLU A 283 -18.47 -7.50 11.95
N PRO A 284 -18.29 -6.16 11.91
CA PRO A 284 -17.00 -5.52 12.17
C PRO A 284 -16.46 -5.72 13.59
N GLU A 285 -17.35 -5.86 14.56
CA GLU A 285 -17.00 -6.12 15.93
C GLU A 285 -16.49 -7.55 16.18
N MET A 286 -16.80 -8.48 15.27
CA MET A 286 -16.39 -9.88 15.34
C MET A 286 -15.10 -10.17 14.59
N ARG A 287 -14.61 -9.21 13.78
CA ARG A 287 -13.33 -9.35 13.07
C ARG A 287 -12.18 -9.51 14.06
N LEU A 288 -11.16 -10.29 13.65
CA LEU A 288 -9.90 -10.35 14.38
C LEU A 288 -9.37 -8.96 14.71
N SER A 289 -8.85 -8.78 15.92
CA SER A 289 -8.06 -7.60 16.25
C SER A 289 -6.68 -7.68 15.54
N ILE A 290 -5.98 -6.56 15.42
CA ILE A 290 -4.61 -6.56 14.86
C ILE A 290 -3.68 -7.42 15.73
N GLU A 291 -3.89 -7.42 17.04
CA GLU A 291 -3.15 -8.21 18.00
C GLU A 291 -3.30 -9.72 17.72
N GLU A 292 -4.54 -10.21 17.60
CA GLU A 292 -4.84 -11.61 17.25
C GLU A 292 -4.32 -11.97 15.87
N MET A 293 -4.55 -11.11 14.86
CA MET A 293 -4.04 -11.32 13.50
C MET A 293 -2.52 -11.48 13.49
N ARG A 294 -1.80 -10.67 14.28
CA ARG A 294 -0.35 -10.75 14.40
C ARG A 294 0.11 -12.06 15.03
N GLU A 295 -0.55 -12.50 16.09
CA GLU A 295 -0.25 -13.77 16.76
C GLU A 295 -0.46 -14.95 15.82
N GLU A 296 -1.56 -14.96 15.07
CA GLU A 296 -1.85 -16.00 14.09
C GLU A 296 -0.84 -16.01 12.94
N VAL A 297 -0.51 -14.85 12.35
CA VAL A 297 0.53 -14.72 11.29
C VAL A 297 1.88 -15.27 11.75
N LEU A 298 2.25 -15.08 13.01
CA LEU A 298 3.48 -15.64 13.57
C LEU A 298 3.41 -17.15 13.81
N SER A 299 2.22 -17.71 13.98
CA SER A 299 2.00 -19.14 14.24
C SER A 299 1.80 -19.98 12.97
N ILE A 300 1.26 -19.41 11.90
CA ILE A 300 1.06 -20.06 10.60
C ILE A 300 2.40 -20.56 10.06
N ARG A 301 2.46 -21.84 9.67
CA ARG A 301 3.69 -22.47 9.17
C ARG A 301 3.97 -22.12 7.72
N ALA A 302 2.94 -22.19 6.88
CA ALA A 302 3.02 -21.86 5.46
C ALA A 302 1.84 -20.95 5.06
N PHE A 303 2.11 -19.93 4.28
CA PHE A 303 1.09 -19.02 3.70
C PHE A 303 0.60 -19.52 2.35
N PHE A 304 1.51 -20.15 1.59
CA PHE A 304 1.20 -20.67 0.26
C PHE A 304 0.62 -22.07 0.35
N ALA A 305 -0.39 -22.36 -0.48
CA ALA A 305 -0.88 -23.72 -0.67
C ALA A 305 0.24 -24.63 -1.18
N PRO A 306 0.27 -25.91 -0.77
CA PRO A 306 1.21 -26.88 -1.32
C PRO A 306 1.07 -26.94 -2.83
N GLN A 307 2.19 -26.76 -3.55
CA GLN A 307 2.18 -26.97 -4.99
C GLN A 307 1.80 -28.41 -5.29
N PRO A 308 0.91 -28.70 -6.27
CA PRO A 308 0.66 -30.04 -6.70
C PRO A 308 1.99 -30.71 -7.04
N VAL A 309 2.30 -31.82 -6.39
CA VAL A 309 3.46 -32.61 -6.77
C VAL A 309 3.18 -33.11 -8.17
N ASP A 310 3.91 -32.60 -9.17
CA ASP A 310 3.84 -33.13 -10.54
C ASP A 310 4.37 -34.57 -10.49
N THR A 311 3.45 -35.50 -10.37
CA THR A 311 3.76 -36.95 -10.29
C THR A 311 4.05 -37.54 -11.66
N ASP A 312 4.17 -36.74 -12.71
CA ASP A 312 4.55 -37.19 -14.03
C ASP A 312 6.07 -37.43 -14.10
N PRO A 313 6.53 -38.69 -14.08
CA PRO A 313 7.96 -39.00 -14.09
C PRO A 313 8.67 -38.54 -15.37
N GLU A 314 7.95 -38.33 -16.48
CA GLU A 314 8.53 -37.87 -17.74
C GLU A 314 8.87 -36.38 -17.74
N LYS A 315 8.13 -35.53 -16.99
CA LYS A 315 8.41 -34.10 -16.85
C LYS A 315 9.52 -33.79 -15.86
N ALA A 316 9.74 -34.67 -14.87
CA ALA A 316 10.82 -34.50 -13.89
C ALA A 316 12.22 -34.58 -14.50
N VAL A 317 12.38 -35.32 -15.61
CA VAL A 317 13.68 -35.54 -16.28
C VAL A 317 14.15 -34.29 -17.02
N TRP A 318 13.26 -33.42 -17.49
CA TRP A 318 13.65 -32.23 -18.29
C TRP A 318 14.08 -31.02 -17.47
N ARG A 319 13.80 -31.00 -16.16
CA ARG A 319 14.24 -29.88 -15.28
C ARG A 319 15.68 -30.01 -14.76
N VAL A 320 16.32 -31.17 -14.92
CA VAL A 320 17.69 -31.44 -14.42
C VAL A 320 18.75 -31.33 -15.54
N ALA A 321 18.35 -31.22 -16.80
CA ALA A 321 19.27 -31.28 -17.95
C ALA A 321 19.25 -30.00 -18.78
N CYS A 322 19.60 -28.84 -18.17
CA CYS A 322 20.07 -27.69 -18.92
C CYS A 322 21.24 -27.03 -18.18
N PRO A 323 22.47 -27.51 -18.37
CA PRO A 323 23.63 -26.69 -18.02
C PRO A 323 23.71 -25.56 -19.05
N LEU A 324 23.66 -24.32 -18.57
CA LEU A 324 24.11 -23.15 -19.30
C LEU A 324 25.60 -23.39 -19.66
N ASP A 325 25.87 -23.74 -20.91
CA ASP A 325 27.21 -23.57 -21.47
C ASP A 325 27.19 -22.45 -22.51
N ALA A 326 27.78 -21.36 -22.05
CA ALA A 326 28.08 -20.22 -22.89
C ALA A 326 29.36 -20.54 -23.70
N SER A 327 29.38 -20.12 -24.90
CA SER A 327 30.46 -20.01 -25.84
C SER A 327 30.34 -20.94 -27.04
N LEU A 328 30.01 -20.33 -28.14
CA LEU A 328 30.81 -20.36 -29.39
C LEU A 328 30.11 -19.46 -30.40
N GLY A 329 30.73 -18.32 -30.68
CA GLY A 329 30.42 -17.54 -31.89
C GLY A 329 30.85 -18.29 -33.12
N LEU A 330 30.25 -17.94 -34.23
CA LEU A 330 30.87 -17.75 -35.55
C LEU A 330 29.80 -17.40 -36.60
N HIS A 331 29.96 -16.22 -37.12
CA HIS A 331 29.93 -15.73 -38.50
C HIS A 331 29.07 -16.40 -39.60
N GLU A 332 28.35 -15.49 -40.27
CA GLU A 332 28.19 -15.31 -41.73
C GLU A 332 27.28 -16.25 -42.53
N SER A 333 26.39 -15.63 -43.13
CA SER A 333 26.19 -15.11 -44.50
C SER A 333 25.19 -15.89 -45.34
N GLU A 334 24.29 -15.09 -45.91
CA GLU A 334 23.72 -15.17 -47.26
C GLU A 334 23.03 -16.44 -47.79
N PHE A 335 21.80 -16.29 -48.24
CA PHE A 335 21.29 -16.40 -49.60
C PHE A 335 19.74 -16.55 -49.58
N LEU A 336 19.06 -15.54 -50.03
CA LEU A 336 18.34 -15.35 -51.30
C LEU A 336 17.32 -16.42 -51.77
N HIS A 337 16.11 -15.90 -52.02
CA HIS A 337 15.08 -16.25 -53.01
C HIS A 337 14.27 -17.55 -52.81
N GLY A 338 12.95 -17.38 -52.79
CA GLY A 338 12.00 -17.25 -53.88
C GLY A 338 10.87 -18.27 -53.78
N HIS A 339 9.74 -17.83 -53.80
CA HIS A 339 8.41 -18.04 -54.36
C HIS A 339 7.30 -17.71 -53.40
#